data_cd8686abdef4f69cf2beccbf08f794fd
#
_entry.id   cd8686abdef4f69cf2beccbf08f794fd
#
_cell.length_a   1.000
_cell.length_b   1.000
_cell.length_c   1.000
_cell.angle_alpha   90.00
_cell.angle_beta   90.00
_cell.angle_gamma   90.00
#
_symmetry.space_group_name_H-M   'P 1'
#
loop_
_entity.id
_entity.type
_entity.pdbx_description
1 polymer ?
#
loop_
_entity_poly.entity_id
_entity_poly.type
_entity_poly.pdbx_seq_one_letter_code
_entity_poly.pdbx_strand_id
1 'polypeptide(L)'
;MYGSGNTLNRLVHTTYRSERVPQMGPKTTKVYETIRDWLASGELAPGDKLPSERTLVERLGIGRTALRQVLARLVSEGALEVRGRSSYRVPGGVSVETPTGLEPWKIHGERTVYDNRWVKLDLWDVEPPGMERFEHHVVKLQRVAISAVLDDQDRVLMLWRYRFVPQQWGWELPGGIVDAGEDARATAYREVEEETGWRPTSLDHVVTYQPMVGMVDSPHEIFVGRGAERVGEPTDLEEAGHVEWVPLSDVPGLMAKGDLMGSGTLVALLHVLANRGTPGATAAR
;
A
#
# COMPACT_ATOMS: atom_id res chain seq x y z
N MET A 1 -5.77 21.69 -49.81
CA MET A 1 -6.11 22.71 -48.82
C MET A 1 -6.48 21.98 -47.51
N TYR A 2 -5.54 21.89 -46.60
CA TYR A 2 -5.77 21.26 -45.31
C TYR A 2 -5.97 22.39 -44.28
N GLY A 3 -7.15 22.44 -43.67
CA GLY A 3 -7.47 23.34 -42.57
C GLY A 3 -7.15 22.67 -41.24
N SER A 4 -6.15 23.18 -40.56
CA SER A 4 -5.79 22.86 -39.20
C SER A 4 -6.79 23.47 -38.22
N GLY A 5 -7.47 22.62 -37.43
CA GLY A 5 -8.28 23.00 -36.29
C GLY A 5 -7.70 22.42 -35.02
N ASN A 6 -6.87 23.22 -34.38
CA ASN A 6 -6.25 22.96 -33.08
C ASN A 6 -7.27 23.26 -31.98
N THR A 7 -7.72 22.26 -31.24
CA THR A 7 -8.51 22.46 -30.02
C THR A 7 -8.21 21.37 -28.99
N LEU A 8 -7.01 21.45 -28.45
CA LEU A 8 -6.62 20.74 -27.24
C LEU A 8 -6.14 21.81 -26.26
N ASN A 9 -6.92 22.13 -25.27
CA ASN A 9 -6.52 22.54 -23.92
C ASN A 9 -7.73 23.20 -23.22
N ARG A 10 -8.49 22.39 -22.54
CA ARG A 10 -9.25 22.85 -21.37
C ARG A 10 -8.87 21.96 -20.21
N LEU A 11 -7.73 22.31 -19.61
CA LEU A 11 -7.40 21.89 -18.26
C LEU A 11 -8.47 22.41 -17.31
N VAL A 12 -9.33 21.52 -16.86
CA VAL A 12 -10.19 21.78 -15.70
C VAL A 12 -9.30 21.73 -14.47
N HIS A 13 -8.86 22.90 -14.03
CA HIS A 13 -8.29 23.05 -12.70
C HIS A 13 -9.41 22.85 -11.67
N THR A 14 -9.63 21.61 -11.26
CA THR A 14 -10.30 21.35 -10.00
C THR A 14 -9.26 21.61 -8.92
N THR A 15 -9.37 22.77 -8.28
CA THR A 15 -8.60 23.09 -7.08
C THR A 15 -9.11 22.20 -5.96
N TYR A 16 -8.54 21.00 -5.83
CA TYR A 16 -8.64 20.21 -4.62
C TYR A 16 -8.00 21.03 -3.49
N ARG A 17 -8.83 21.42 -2.55
CA ARG A 17 -8.39 22.02 -1.29
C ARG A 17 -7.67 20.91 -0.53
N SER A 18 -6.34 20.88 -0.62
CA SER A 18 -5.51 20.02 0.20
C SER A 18 -5.83 20.33 1.65
N GLU A 19 -6.55 19.46 2.32
CA GLU A 19 -6.55 19.47 3.77
C GLU A 19 -5.12 19.13 4.17
N ARG A 20 -4.42 20.13 4.69
CA ARG A 20 -3.05 20.00 5.17
C ARG A 20 -3.06 18.91 6.22
N VAL A 21 -2.36 17.81 5.95
CA VAL A 21 -1.91 16.90 7.00
C VAL A 21 -1.27 17.79 8.07
N PRO A 22 -1.73 17.75 9.33
CA PRO A 22 -1.20 18.63 10.36
C PRO A 22 0.32 18.43 10.43
N GLN A 23 1.08 19.45 10.06
CA GLN A 23 2.53 19.41 10.21
C GLN A 23 2.81 19.17 11.69
N MET A 24 3.52 18.10 11.99
CA MET A 24 3.94 17.81 13.35
C MET A 24 4.84 18.96 13.85
N GLY A 25 4.53 19.49 15.02
CA GLY A 25 5.38 20.51 15.63
C GLY A 25 6.78 19.93 15.95
N PRO A 26 7.79 20.81 16.16
CA PRO A 26 9.19 20.37 16.31
C PRO A 26 9.40 19.28 17.38
N LYS A 27 8.69 19.34 18.49
CA LYS A 27 8.76 18.31 19.55
C LYS A 27 8.16 16.97 19.10
N THR A 28 7.07 17.01 18.33
CA THR A 28 6.38 15.83 17.82
C THR A 28 7.23 15.14 16.73
N THR A 29 7.89 15.92 15.88
CA THR A 29 8.83 15.43 14.86
C THR A 29 10.02 14.73 15.53
N LYS A 30 10.62 15.34 16.55
CA LYS A 30 11.74 14.73 17.27
C LYS A 30 11.35 13.39 17.92
N VAL A 31 10.16 13.28 18.48
CA VAL A 31 9.68 12.02 19.07
C VAL A 31 9.43 10.97 17.98
N TYR A 32 8.88 11.35 16.85
CA TYR A 32 8.71 10.48 15.71
C TYR A 32 10.08 9.92 15.23
N GLU A 33 11.06 10.78 15.04
CA GLU A 33 12.43 10.38 14.66
C GLU A 33 13.05 9.45 15.70
N THR A 34 12.93 9.77 16.99
CA THR A 34 13.45 8.91 18.07
C THR A 34 12.86 7.49 18.02
N ILE A 35 11.55 7.34 17.82
CA ILE A 35 10.93 6.01 17.73
C ILE A 35 11.38 5.32 16.43
N ARG A 36 11.54 6.03 15.32
CA ARG A 36 12.11 5.50 14.08
C ARG A 36 13.54 4.99 14.26
N ASP A 37 14.35 5.72 15.02
CA ASP A 37 15.72 5.31 15.35
C ASP A 37 15.72 4.03 16.21
N TRP A 38 14.81 3.88 17.18
CA TRP A 38 14.67 2.64 17.95
C TRP A 38 14.31 1.44 17.06
N LEU A 39 13.46 1.65 16.06
CA LEU A 39 13.10 0.62 15.07
C LEU A 39 14.29 0.28 14.17
N ALA A 40 15.01 1.30 13.69
CA ALA A 40 16.15 1.11 12.79
C ALA A 40 17.36 0.48 13.48
N SER A 41 17.60 0.82 14.76
CA SER A 41 18.72 0.28 15.56
C SER A 41 18.45 -1.10 16.13
N GLY A 42 17.20 -1.58 16.07
CA GLY A 42 16.79 -2.84 16.71
C GLY A 42 16.54 -2.73 18.21
N GLU A 43 16.55 -1.53 18.81
CA GLU A 43 16.11 -1.32 20.20
C GLU A 43 14.65 -1.75 20.38
N LEU A 44 13.85 -1.62 19.31
CA LEU A 44 12.53 -2.21 19.16
C LEU A 44 12.56 -3.20 17.98
N ALA A 45 12.71 -4.47 18.29
CA ALA A 45 12.75 -5.53 17.30
C ALA A 45 11.36 -5.93 16.78
N PRO A 46 11.26 -6.55 15.59
CA PRO A 46 10.02 -7.11 15.09
C PRO A 46 9.31 -8.01 16.12
N GLY A 47 8.03 -7.78 16.36
CA GLY A 47 7.24 -8.48 17.38
C GLY A 47 7.29 -7.87 18.77
N ASP A 48 8.17 -6.91 19.04
CA ASP A 48 8.26 -6.27 20.32
C ASP A 48 7.03 -5.38 20.60
N LYS A 49 6.62 -5.39 21.86
CA LYS A 49 5.59 -4.50 22.36
C LYS A 49 6.20 -3.16 22.79
N LEU A 50 5.67 -2.06 22.27
CA LEU A 50 6.06 -0.75 22.74
C LEU A 50 5.74 -0.56 24.24
N PRO A 51 6.54 0.23 24.96
CA PRO A 51 6.18 0.68 26.31
C PRO A 51 4.79 1.34 26.32
N SER A 52 4.12 1.31 27.46
CA SER A 52 2.79 1.95 27.59
C SER A 52 2.82 3.43 27.21
N GLU A 53 1.69 3.97 26.71
CA GLU A 53 1.58 5.43 26.43
C GLU A 53 2.06 6.28 27.62
N ARG A 54 1.78 5.85 28.86
CA ARG A 54 2.23 6.54 30.06
C ARG A 54 3.76 6.58 30.16
N THR A 55 4.39 5.43 29.97
CA THR A 55 5.84 5.31 30.00
C THR A 55 6.50 6.11 28.87
N LEU A 56 5.90 6.09 27.68
CA LEU A 56 6.41 6.87 26.52
C LEU A 56 6.27 8.37 26.75
N VAL A 57 5.17 8.83 27.35
CA VAL A 57 4.98 10.24 27.72
C VAL A 57 6.07 10.70 28.69
N GLU A 58 6.34 9.89 29.73
CA GLU A 58 7.37 10.17 30.72
C GLU A 58 8.80 10.14 30.09
N ARG A 59 9.11 9.12 29.29
CA ARG A 59 10.44 8.92 28.68
C ARG A 59 10.76 9.96 27.62
N LEU A 60 9.76 10.35 26.81
CA LEU A 60 9.94 11.24 25.66
C LEU A 60 9.59 12.71 25.94
N GLY A 61 9.05 13.00 27.12
CA GLY A 61 8.72 14.37 27.54
C GLY A 61 7.68 15.06 26.65
N ILE A 62 6.70 14.30 26.13
CA ILE A 62 5.66 14.78 25.22
C ILE A 62 4.26 14.55 25.82
N GLY A 63 3.29 15.40 25.46
CA GLY A 63 1.90 15.23 25.89
C GLY A 63 1.20 14.04 25.20
N ARG A 64 0.20 13.43 25.87
CA ARG A 64 -0.53 12.25 25.35
C ARG A 64 -1.12 12.46 23.96
N THR A 65 -1.71 13.62 23.69
CA THR A 65 -2.31 13.92 22.37
C THR A 65 -1.25 13.92 21.28
N ALA A 66 -0.11 14.56 21.51
CA ALA A 66 0.99 14.61 20.55
C ALA A 66 1.65 13.23 20.38
N LEU A 67 1.79 12.44 21.46
CA LEU A 67 2.26 11.05 21.35
C LEU A 67 1.33 10.20 20.48
N ARG A 68 0.02 10.32 20.66
CA ARG A 68 -0.96 9.58 19.82
C ARG A 68 -0.91 9.97 18.37
N GLN A 69 -0.64 11.24 18.03
CA GLN A 69 -0.41 11.66 16.64
C GLN A 69 0.83 10.96 16.04
N VAL A 70 1.92 10.86 16.81
CA VAL A 70 3.13 10.14 16.37
C VAL A 70 2.84 8.66 16.17
N LEU A 71 2.19 8.03 17.17
CA LEU A 71 1.90 6.59 17.09
C LEU A 71 0.93 6.27 15.95
N ALA A 72 -0.10 7.11 15.75
CA ALA A 72 -1.03 6.95 14.63
C ALA A 72 -0.30 7.05 13.27
N ARG A 73 0.64 7.98 13.15
CA ARG A 73 1.47 8.11 11.93
C ARG A 73 2.36 6.89 11.71
N LEU A 74 3.05 6.39 12.75
CA LEU A 74 3.87 5.19 12.65
C LEU A 74 3.03 3.94 12.32
N VAL A 75 1.78 3.89 12.78
CA VAL A 75 0.83 2.83 12.39
C VAL A 75 0.42 3.00 10.92
N SER A 76 0.09 4.22 10.47
CA SER A 76 -0.26 4.48 9.07
C SER A 76 0.89 4.18 8.10
N GLU A 77 2.12 4.33 8.55
CA GLU A 77 3.34 3.98 7.80
C GLU A 77 3.69 2.48 7.90
N GLY A 78 2.88 1.66 8.60
CA GLY A 78 3.16 0.24 8.81
C GLY A 78 4.35 -0.05 9.72
N ALA A 79 4.96 0.97 10.34
CA ALA A 79 6.07 0.83 11.26
C ALA A 79 5.64 0.26 12.63
N LEU A 80 4.37 0.41 12.96
CA LEU A 80 3.75 -0.15 14.17
C LEU A 80 2.38 -0.75 13.83
N GLU A 81 1.95 -1.74 14.62
CA GLU A 81 0.60 -2.28 14.59
C GLU A 81 -0.11 -2.06 15.91
N VAL A 82 -1.44 -1.88 15.86
CA VAL A 82 -2.28 -1.78 17.07
C VAL A 82 -2.79 -3.17 17.45
N ARG A 83 -2.61 -3.56 18.72
CA ARG A 83 -3.18 -4.78 19.29
C ARG A 83 -4.04 -4.42 20.51
N GLY A 84 -5.36 -4.51 20.36
CA GLY A 84 -6.30 -4.11 21.41
C GLY A 84 -6.43 -2.59 21.57
N ARG A 85 -6.99 -2.12 22.71
CA ARG A 85 -7.41 -0.71 22.89
C ARG A 85 -6.31 0.35 23.00
N SER A 86 -5.05 -0.03 23.26
CA SER A 86 -3.93 0.93 23.40
C SER A 86 -2.57 0.24 23.51
N SER A 87 -2.39 -0.88 22.83
CA SER A 87 -1.13 -1.60 22.80
C SER A 87 -0.57 -1.53 21.38
N TYR A 88 0.65 -1.03 21.24
CA TYR A 88 1.37 -0.94 19.99
C TYR A 88 2.49 -1.99 19.96
N ARG A 89 2.69 -2.60 18.82
CA ARG A 89 3.79 -3.54 18.56
C ARG A 89 4.51 -3.15 17.28
N VAL A 90 5.78 -3.50 17.22
CA VAL A 90 6.49 -3.58 15.94
C VAL A 90 5.91 -4.76 15.17
N PRO A 91 5.49 -4.60 13.91
CA PRO A 91 4.99 -5.72 13.13
C PRO A 91 5.96 -6.89 13.21
N GLY A 92 5.45 -8.03 13.63
CA GLY A 92 6.23 -9.27 13.66
C GLY A 92 6.32 -9.81 12.24
N GLY A 93 7.35 -9.43 11.50
CA GLY A 93 7.77 -10.24 10.37
C GLY A 93 8.10 -11.65 10.87
N VAL A 94 7.88 -12.66 10.06
CA VAL A 94 8.54 -13.94 10.28
C VAL A 94 10.04 -13.61 10.30
N SER A 95 10.66 -13.62 11.49
CA SER A 95 12.12 -13.48 11.58
C SER A 95 12.70 -14.75 10.98
N VAL A 96 12.88 -14.74 9.68
CA VAL A 96 13.80 -15.69 9.05
C VAL A 96 15.17 -15.22 9.54
N GLU A 97 15.76 -15.92 10.50
CA GLU A 97 17.17 -15.69 10.86
C GLU A 97 17.95 -15.72 9.54
N THR A 98 18.64 -14.63 9.23
CA THR A 98 19.53 -14.59 8.07
C THR A 98 20.52 -15.74 8.23
N PRO A 99 20.58 -16.70 7.29
CA PRO A 99 21.51 -17.82 7.42
C PRO A 99 22.91 -17.31 7.68
N THR A 100 23.61 -17.91 8.64
CA THR A 100 24.94 -17.51 9.05
C THR A 100 25.89 -17.50 7.84
N GLY A 101 26.57 -16.38 7.59
CA GLY A 101 27.53 -16.24 6.49
C GLY A 101 26.98 -15.56 5.24
N LEU A 102 25.71 -15.11 5.21
CA LEU A 102 25.20 -14.25 4.15
C LEU A 102 25.42 -12.78 4.53
N GLU A 103 25.99 -12.03 3.61
CA GLU A 103 26.18 -10.58 3.73
C GLU A 103 25.24 -9.85 2.77
N PRO A 104 24.66 -8.70 3.18
CA PRO A 104 23.88 -7.87 2.26
C PRO A 104 24.80 -7.23 1.21
N TRP A 105 24.21 -6.87 0.06
CA TRP A 105 24.92 -6.06 -0.92
C TRP A 105 25.23 -4.68 -0.36
N LYS A 106 26.41 -4.15 -0.69
CA LYS A 106 26.75 -2.77 -0.35
C LYS A 106 26.24 -1.82 -1.41
N ILE A 107 25.66 -0.70 -0.95
CA ILE A 107 25.23 0.41 -1.80
C ILE A 107 26.25 1.54 -1.60
N HIS A 108 26.95 1.90 -2.66
CA HIS A 108 28.01 2.92 -2.62
C HIS A 108 27.48 4.31 -3.00
N GLY A 109 26.35 4.37 -3.71
CA GLY A 109 25.70 5.60 -4.08
C GLY A 109 24.55 5.38 -5.05
N GLU A 110 23.87 6.47 -5.36
CA GLU A 110 22.82 6.48 -6.38
C GLU A 110 22.91 7.77 -7.20
N ARG A 111 22.50 7.70 -8.46
CA ARG A 111 22.29 8.89 -9.31
C ARG A 111 21.01 8.76 -10.11
N THR A 112 20.26 9.85 -10.19
CA THR A 112 19.01 9.90 -10.95
C THR A 112 19.30 10.08 -12.43
N VAL A 113 18.66 9.26 -13.28
CA VAL A 113 18.71 9.33 -14.74
C VAL A 113 17.48 10.01 -15.31
N TYR A 114 16.32 9.75 -14.72
CA TYR A 114 15.05 10.33 -15.11
C TYR A 114 14.15 10.52 -13.89
N ASP A 115 13.47 11.67 -13.82
CA ASP A 115 12.58 11.99 -12.72
C ASP A 115 11.39 12.81 -13.21
N ASN A 116 10.19 12.33 -12.89
CA ASN A 116 8.95 13.07 -13.04
C ASN A 116 7.96 12.68 -11.93
N ARG A 117 6.74 13.25 -11.96
CA ARG A 117 5.74 12.98 -10.92
C ARG A 117 5.29 11.51 -10.82
N TRP A 118 5.49 10.70 -11.86
CA TRP A 118 4.99 9.33 -11.95
C TRP A 118 6.06 8.27 -11.72
N VAL A 119 7.28 8.55 -12.19
CA VAL A 119 8.36 7.57 -12.18
C VAL A 119 9.71 8.26 -11.97
N LYS A 120 10.54 7.66 -11.14
CA LYS A 120 11.95 8.02 -11.00
C LYS A 120 12.80 6.82 -11.36
N LEU A 121 13.78 7.02 -12.26
CA LEU A 121 14.77 6.01 -12.63
C LEU A 121 16.12 6.43 -12.07
N ASP A 122 16.64 5.62 -11.18
CA ASP A 122 17.96 5.76 -10.59
C ASP A 122 18.92 4.66 -11.07
N LEU A 123 20.21 4.97 -11.13
CA LEU A 123 21.28 3.99 -11.18
C LEU A 123 21.94 3.92 -9.81
N TRP A 124 21.86 2.74 -9.21
CA TRP A 124 22.48 2.44 -7.92
C TRP A 124 23.80 1.72 -8.14
N ASP A 125 24.83 2.23 -7.53
CA ASP A 125 26.15 1.67 -7.55
C ASP A 125 26.26 0.63 -6.42
N VAL A 126 26.24 -0.64 -6.79
CA VAL A 126 26.09 -1.77 -5.88
C VAL A 126 27.24 -2.76 -5.97
N GLU A 127 27.54 -3.41 -4.85
CA GLU A 127 28.59 -4.44 -4.73
C GLU A 127 28.01 -5.66 -4.00
N PRO A 128 27.74 -6.76 -4.73
CA PRO A 128 27.38 -8.03 -4.10
C PRO A 128 28.59 -8.62 -3.36
N PRO A 129 28.38 -9.45 -2.32
CA PRO A 129 29.47 -10.11 -1.60
C PRO A 129 30.36 -10.94 -2.53
N GLY A 130 31.67 -10.64 -2.54
CA GLY A 130 32.65 -11.37 -3.34
C GLY A 130 32.57 -11.16 -4.86
N MET A 131 31.81 -10.17 -5.33
CA MET A 131 31.65 -9.84 -6.74
C MET A 131 32.15 -8.42 -7.04
N GLU A 132 32.32 -8.13 -8.34
CA GLU A 132 32.65 -6.79 -8.78
C GLU A 132 31.47 -5.84 -8.65
N ARG A 133 31.77 -4.57 -8.41
CA ARG A 133 30.85 -3.46 -8.31
C ARG A 133 30.28 -3.09 -9.69
N PHE A 134 28.98 -2.78 -9.75
CA PHE A 134 28.31 -2.38 -10.99
C PHE A 134 27.13 -1.43 -10.74
N GLU A 135 26.66 -0.73 -11.78
CA GLU A 135 25.45 0.08 -11.72
C GLU A 135 24.21 -0.76 -12.00
N HIS A 136 23.24 -0.70 -11.08
CA HIS A 136 21.95 -1.37 -11.20
C HIS A 136 20.82 -0.36 -11.40
N HIS A 137 19.89 -0.68 -12.32
CA HIS A 137 18.72 0.17 -12.58
C HIS A 137 17.64 -0.05 -11.54
N VAL A 138 17.19 1.03 -10.90
CA VAL A 138 16.09 1.01 -9.93
C VAL A 138 15.00 1.98 -10.37
N VAL A 139 13.80 1.46 -10.58
CA VAL A 139 12.60 2.25 -10.89
C VAL A 139 11.85 2.48 -9.58
N LYS A 140 11.74 3.74 -9.17
CA LYS A 140 10.95 4.14 -8.00
C LYS A 140 9.57 4.64 -8.46
N LEU A 141 8.53 4.01 -7.95
CA LEU A 141 7.14 4.38 -8.18
C LEU A 141 6.48 4.73 -6.84
N GLN A 142 5.25 5.25 -6.90
CA GLN A 142 4.46 5.51 -5.70
C GLN A 142 4.00 4.18 -5.07
N ARG A 143 3.59 4.28 -3.81
CA ARG A 143 2.88 3.22 -3.10
C ARG A 143 1.51 3.01 -3.74
N VAL A 144 0.98 1.79 -3.66
CA VAL A 144 -0.34 1.43 -4.21
C VAL A 144 -1.16 0.74 -3.13
N ALA A 145 -2.43 1.11 -3.01
CA ALA A 145 -3.41 0.44 -2.15
C ALA A 145 -4.38 -0.35 -3.03
N ILE A 146 -4.62 -1.64 -2.71
CA ILE A 146 -5.47 -2.54 -3.48
C ILE A 146 -6.44 -3.22 -2.52
N SER A 147 -7.71 -3.33 -2.90
CA SER A 147 -8.79 -3.77 -2.00
C SER A 147 -9.55 -4.98 -2.52
N ALA A 148 -9.60 -6.07 -1.75
CA ALA A 148 -10.51 -7.18 -1.97
C ALA A 148 -11.74 -7.03 -1.05
N VAL A 149 -12.85 -6.57 -1.61
CA VAL A 149 -14.12 -6.39 -0.91
C VAL A 149 -15.01 -7.59 -1.17
N LEU A 150 -15.45 -8.26 -0.12
CA LEU A 150 -16.28 -9.46 -0.17
C LEU A 150 -17.71 -9.15 0.27
N ASP A 151 -18.68 -9.78 -0.36
CA ASP A 151 -20.07 -9.74 0.09
C ASP A 151 -20.45 -10.97 0.95
N ASP A 152 -21.73 -11.03 1.37
CA ASP A 152 -22.26 -12.12 2.19
C ASP A 152 -22.45 -13.43 1.40
N GLN A 153 -22.32 -13.39 0.07
CA GLN A 153 -22.45 -14.55 -0.82
C GLN A 153 -21.09 -15.11 -1.24
N ASP A 154 -20.00 -14.70 -0.56
CA ASP A 154 -18.63 -15.06 -0.92
C ASP A 154 -18.26 -14.68 -2.38
N ARG A 155 -18.72 -13.50 -2.82
CA ARG A 155 -18.29 -12.88 -4.06
C ARG A 155 -17.34 -11.73 -3.77
N VAL A 156 -16.44 -11.44 -4.67
CA VAL A 156 -15.48 -10.35 -4.58
C VAL A 156 -15.81 -9.29 -5.63
N LEU A 157 -15.74 -8.02 -5.24
CA LEU A 157 -15.97 -6.87 -6.12
C LEU A 157 -14.75 -6.70 -7.03
N MET A 158 -14.97 -6.78 -8.34
CA MET A 158 -13.91 -6.72 -9.35
C MET A 158 -14.30 -5.82 -10.52
N LEU A 159 -13.28 -5.43 -11.29
CA LEU A 159 -13.39 -4.62 -12.48
C LEU A 159 -12.86 -5.40 -13.69
N TRP A 160 -13.67 -5.54 -14.75
CA TRP A 160 -13.21 -6.01 -16.04
C TRP A 160 -12.82 -4.82 -16.90
N ARG A 161 -11.51 -4.63 -17.17
CA ARG A 161 -11.01 -3.46 -17.90
C ARG A 161 -9.86 -3.80 -18.83
N TYR A 162 -9.63 -2.91 -19.81
CA TYR A 162 -8.52 -3.01 -20.74
C TYR A 162 -7.31 -2.27 -20.21
N ARG A 163 -6.17 -2.95 -20.16
CA ARG A 163 -4.88 -2.32 -19.86
C ARG A 163 -4.05 -2.22 -21.13
N PHE A 164 -3.73 -0.99 -21.54
CA PHE A 164 -3.05 -0.71 -22.82
C PHE A 164 -1.59 -1.17 -22.81
N VAL A 165 -0.91 -1.23 -21.67
CA VAL A 165 0.49 -1.69 -21.59
C VAL A 165 0.61 -3.15 -22.01
N PRO A 166 -0.09 -4.13 -21.40
CA PRO A 166 -0.11 -5.50 -21.87
C PRO A 166 -1.05 -5.73 -23.06
N GLN A 167 -1.83 -4.73 -23.47
CA GLN A 167 -2.82 -4.78 -24.56
C GLN A 167 -3.83 -5.92 -24.41
N GLN A 168 -4.35 -6.07 -23.17
CA GLN A 168 -5.32 -7.13 -22.89
C GLN A 168 -6.43 -6.67 -21.94
N TRP A 169 -7.55 -7.40 -21.99
CA TRP A 169 -8.64 -7.32 -21.03
C TRP A 169 -8.41 -8.29 -19.89
N GLY A 170 -8.84 -7.93 -18.68
CA GLY A 170 -8.79 -8.80 -17.54
C GLY A 170 -9.48 -8.25 -16.31
N TRP A 171 -9.62 -9.12 -15.33
CA TRP A 171 -10.17 -8.79 -14.02
C TRP A 171 -9.10 -8.23 -13.11
N GLU A 172 -9.43 -7.13 -12.46
CA GLU A 172 -8.60 -6.50 -11.43
C GLU A 172 -9.44 -6.19 -10.20
N LEU A 173 -8.78 -6.09 -9.06
CA LEU A 173 -9.35 -5.50 -7.87
C LEU A 173 -9.23 -3.97 -7.93
N PRO A 174 -10.17 -3.23 -7.33
CA PRO A 174 -10.05 -1.78 -7.23
C PRO A 174 -8.81 -1.39 -6.43
N GLY A 175 -8.15 -0.32 -6.88
CA GLY A 175 -6.97 0.20 -6.20
C GLY A 175 -6.21 1.22 -7.01
N GLY A 176 -5.47 2.07 -6.31
CA GLY A 176 -4.75 3.17 -6.91
C GLY A 176 -3.55 3.65 -6.11
N ILE A 177 -2.97 4.73 -6.59
CA ILE A 177 -1.77 5.34 -6.04
C ILE A 177 -2.09 6.03 -4.72
N VAL A 178 -1.25 5.77 -3.72
CA VAL A 178 -1.28 6.48 -2.44
C VAL A 178 -0.54 7.80 -2.59
N ASP A 179 -1.28 8.89 -2.56
CA ASP A 179 -0.70 10.23 -2.68
C ASP A 179 0.28 10.55 -1.53
N ALA A 180 1.20 11.47 -1.79
CA ALA A 180 2.20 11.86 -0.81
C ALA A 180 1.55 12.42 0.47
N GLY A 181 1.71 11.70 1.57
CA GLY A 181 1.14 12.03 2.88
C GLY A 181 -0.27 11.50 3.11
N GLU A 182 -0.86 10.77 2.15
CA GLU A 182 -2.11 10.05 2.34
C GLU A 182 -1.89 8.75 3.14
N ASP A 183 -2.91 8.35 3.88
CA ASP A 183 -2.96 7.03 4.50
C ASP A 183 -3.44 6.00 3.48
N ALA A 184 -2.69 4.92 3.27
CA ALA A 184 -3.02 3.87 2.31
C ALA A 184 -4.41 3.25 2.55
N ARG A 185 -4.89 3.18 3.79
CA ARG A 185 -6.25 2.73 4.10
C ARG A 185 -7.29 3.74 3.58
N ALA A 186 -7.04 5.05 3.72
CA ALA A 186 -7.93 6.09 3.19
C ALA A 186 -7.99 6.01 1.67
N THR A 187 -6.82 5.85 1.01
CA THR A 187 -6.74 5.58 -0.43
C THR A 187 -7.56 4.35 -0.81
N ALA A 188 -7.41 3.22 -0.09
CA ALA A 188 -8.14 1.99 -0.36
C ALA A 188 -9.67 2.18 -0.34
N TYR A 189 -10.21 2.94 0.61
CA TYR A 189 -11.64 3.28 0.65
C TYR A 189 -12.05 4.17 -0.52
N ARG A 190 -11.27 5.21 -0.81
CA ARG A 190 -11.53 6.17 -1.87
C ARG A 190 -11.57 5.49 -3.23
N GLU A 191 -10.55 4.68 -3.56
CA GLU A 191 -10.43 3.99 -4.84
C GLU A 191 -11.58 3.00 -5.08
N VAL A 192 -11.99 2.22 -4.04
CA VAL A 192 -13.15 1.34 -4.19
C VAL A 192 -14.40 2.16 -4.53
N GLU A 193 -14.63 3.29 -3.87
CA GLU A 193 -15.79 4.13 -4.12
C GLU A 193 -15.73 4.78 -5.51
N GLU A 194 -14.60 5.37 -5.88
CA GLU A 194 -14.39 6.09 -7.14
C GLU A 194 -14.46 5.16 -8.36
N GLU A 195 -13.81 3.99 -8.30
CA GLU A 195 -13.77 3.05 -9.42
C GLU A 195 -15.03 2.19 -9.55
N THR A 196 -15.74 1.91 -8.44
CA THR A 196 -16.84 0.93 -8.46
C THR A 196 -18.22 1.49 -8.10
N GLY A 197 -18.29 2.63 -7.45
CA GLY A 197 -19.53 3.17 -6.87
C GLY A 197 -20.00 2.43 -5.61
N TRP A 198 -19.14 1.59 -5.00
CA TRP A 198 -19.41 0.88 -3.77
C TRP A 198 -18.51 1.39 -2.64
N ARG A 199 -19.09 1.60 -1.45
CA ARG A 199 -18.35 1.98 -0.24
C ARG A 199 -18.20 0.77 0.68
N PRO A 200 -16.97 0.31 0.95
CA PRO A 200 -16.74 -0.81 1.86
C PRO A 200 -17.17 -0.47 3.28
N THR A 201 -17.71 -1.46 4.00
CA THR A 201 -18.04 -1.33 5.43
C THR A 201 -16.78 -1.36 6.29
N SER A 202 -15.82 -2.20 5.93
CA SER A 202 -14.52 -2.30 6.60
C SER A 202 -13.44 -2.70 5.61
N LEU A 203 -12.22 -2.25 5.85
CA LEU A 203 -11.02 -2.68 5.15
C LEU A 203 -9.89 -2.83 6.16
N ASP A 204 -9.31 -4.03 6.24
CA ASP A 204 -8.18 -4.34 7.09
C ASP A 204 -6.95 -4.62 6.24
N HIS A 205 -5.82 -3.99 6.60
CA HIS A 205 -4.53 -4.25 5.97
C HIS A 205 -4.08 -5.68 6.27
N VAL A 206 -3.71 -6.43 5.25
CA VAL A 206 -3.32 -7.85 5.38
C VAL A 206 -1.86 -8.10 5.03
N VAL A 207 -1.31 -7.41 4.05
CA VAL A 207 0.11 -7.55 3.67
C VAL A 207 0.58 -6.35 2.86
N THR A 208 1.87 -6.00 3.03
CA THR A 208 2.62 -5.13 2.13
C THR A 208 3.66 -5.95 1.41
N TYR A 209 3.80 -5.78 0.10
CA TYR A 209 4.80 -6.50 -0.69
C TYR A 209 5.35 -5.63 -1.81
N GLN A 210 6.48 -6.05 -2.39
CA GLN A 210 7.09 -5.45 -3.57
C GLN A 210 6.74 -6.28 -4.81
N PRO A 211 6.18 -5.69 -5.90
CA PRO A 211 5.77 -6.46 -7.08
C PRO A 211 6.95 -6.98 -7.90
N MET A 212 8.11 -6.33 -7.83
CA MET A 212 9.30 -6.71 -8.59
C MET A 212 10.58 -6.34 -7.83
N VAL A 213 10.92 -7.13 -6.81
CA VAL A 213 11.99 -6.85 -5.83
C VAL A 213 13.38 -6.64 -6.41
N GLY A 214 13.64 -7.08 -7.65
CA GLY A 214 14.95 -6.95 -8.30
C GLY A 214 15.16 -5.64 -9.05
N MET A 215 14.13 -4.82 -9.25
CA MET A 215 14.23 -3.64 -10.10
C MET A 215 13.31 -2.48 -9.71
N VAL A 216 12.16 -2.77 -9.12
CA VAL A 216 11.13 -1.77 -8.86
C VAL A 216 10.94 -1.60 -7.36
N ASP A 217 11.03 -0.37 -6.89
CA ASP A 217 10.61 0.04 -5.56
C ASP A 217 9.22 0.70 -5.67
N SER A 218 8.19 -0.07 -5.35
CA SER A 218 6.78 0.31 -5.40
C SER A 218 6.00 -0.55 -4.40
N PRO A 219 5.98 -0.19 -3.12
CA PRO A 219 5.26 -0.98 -2.12
C PRO A 219 3.76 -1.03 -2.44
N HIS A 220 3.21 -2.24 -2.53
CA HIS A 220 1.79 -2.50 -2.68
C HIS A 220 1.20 -2.96 -1.36
N GLU A 221 0.15 -2.29 -0.92
CA GLU A 221 -0.56 -2.58 0.33
C GLU A 221 -1.92 -3.20 0.01
N ILE A 222 -2.14 -4.41 0.51
CA ILE A 222 -3.38 -5.16 0.29
C ILE A 222 -4.31 -4.99 1.47
N PHE A 223 -5.55 -4.64 1.16
CA PHE A 223 -6.64 -4.55 2.10
C PHE A 223 -7.71 -5.58 1.78
N VAL A 224 -8.31 -6.16 2.80
CA VAL A 224 -9.42 -7.09 2.66
C VAL A 224 -10.54 -6.64 3.59
N GLY A 225 -11.77 -6.66 3.08
CA GLY A 225 -12.94 -6.30 3.86
C GLY A 225 -14.18 -7.08 3.49
N ARG A 226 -15.22 -6.98 4.32
CA ARG A 226 -16.53 -7.58 4.07
C ARG A 226 -17.64 -6.55 4.18
N GLY A 227 -18.61 -6.70 3.28
CA GLY A 227 -19.73 -5.78 3.16
C GLY A 227 -19.38 -4.49 2.45
N ALA A 228 -20.28 -4.06 1.59
CA ALA A 228 -20.25 -2.75 0.97
C ALA A 228 -21.68 -2.29 0.67
N GLU A 229 -21.88 -0.99 0.65
CA GLU A 229 -23.12 -0.37 0.22
C GLU A 229 -22.91 0.34 -1.12
N ARG A 230 -23.90 0.28 -2.02
CA ARG A 230 -23.84 1.03 -3.26
C ARG A 230 -24.15 2.50 -2.96
N VAL A 231 -23.23 3.40 -3.26
CA VAL A 231 -23.35 4.83 -2.99
C VAL A 231 -23.55 5.67 -4.25
N GLY A 232 -23.27 5.11 -5.42
CA GLY A 232 -23.47 5.84 -6.69
C GLY A 232 -23.00 5.05 -7.90
N GLU A 233 -22.75 5.77 -8.99
CA GLU A 233 -22.03 5.27 -10.15
C GLU A 233 -20.53 5.56 -9.98
N PRO A 234 -19.63 4.80 -10.62
CA PRO A 234 -18.22 5.10 -10.64
C PRO A 234 -17.96 6.54 -11.07
N THR A 235 -17.06 7.22 -10.40
CA THR A 235 -16.70 8.63 -10.70
C THR A 235 -15.41 8.74 -11.49
N ASP A 236 -14.52 7.75 -11.38
CA ASP A 236 -13.34 7.66 -12.23
C ASP A 236 -13.65 6.95 -13.54
N LEU A 237 -14.04 7.74 -14.56
CA LEU A 237 -14.44 7.22 -15.86
C LEU A 237 -13.25 6.77 -16.72
N GLU A 238 -12.03 7.19 -16.42
CA GLU A 238 -10.82 6.82 -17.16
C GLU A 238 -10.35 5.41 -16.77
N GLU A 239 -10.55 5.06 -15.50
CA GLU A 239 -10.20 3.75 -14.94
C GLU A 239 -11.41 2.83 -14.74
N ALA A 240 -12.63 3.36 -14.91
CA ALA A 240 -13.85 2.58 -14.78
C ALA A 240 -13.90 1.46 -15.82
N GLY A 241 -14.09 0.24 -15.33
CA GLY A 241 -14.39 -0.93 -16.14
C GLY A 241 -15.82 -1.39 -15.93
N HIS A 242 -16.11 -2.61 -16.40
CA HIS A 242 -17.35 -3.30 -16.01
C HIS A 242 -17.17 -3.82 -14.57
N VAL A 243 -17.98 -3.29 -13.65
CA VAL A 243 -17.97 -3.67 -12.23
C VAL A 243 -18.85 -4.87 -12.00
N GLU A 244 -18.33 -5.91 -11.36
CA GLU A 244 -19.09 -7.12 -11.07
C GLU A 244 -18.68 -7.75 -9.72
N TRP A 245 -19.65 -8.41 -9.07
CA TRP A 245 -19.44 -9.29 -7.94
C TRP A 245 -19.12 -10.70 -8.42
N VAL A 246 -17.84 -11.05 -8.48
CA VAL A 246 -17.34 -12.34 -9.00
C VAL A 246 -17.34 -13.39 -7.90
N PRO A 247 -17.94 -14.57 -8.08
CA PRO A 247 -17.87 -15.65 -7.09
C PRO A 247 -16.43 -16.07 -6.80
N LEU A 248 -16.06 -16.18 -5.53
CA LEU A 248 -14.73 -16.66 -5.15
C LEU A 248 -14.42 -18.08 -5.65
N SER A 249 -15.47 -18.90 -5.91
CA SER A 249 -15.33 -20.21 -6.54
C SER A 249 -14.77 -20.16 -7.94
N ASP A 250 -14.94 -19.04 -8.65
CA ASP A 250 -14.54 -18.90 -10.06
C ASP A 250 -13.09 -18.40 -10.18
N VAL A 251 -12.55 -17.81 -9.11
CA VAL A 251 -11.19 -17.25 -9.07
C VAL A 251 -10.11 -18.24 -9.54
N PRO A 252 -10.08 -19.52 -9.09
CA PRO A 252 -9.09 -20.47 -9.60
C PRO A 252 -9.18 -20.70 -11.10
N GLY A 253 -10.40 -20.72 -11.65
CA GLY A 253 -10.63 -20.84 -13.09
C GLY A 253 -10.17 -19.61 -13.88
N LEU A 254 -10.45 -18.40 -13.38
CA LEU A 254 -9.98 -17.15 -13.97
C LEU A 254 -8.44 -17.08 -13.95
N MET A 255 -7.82 -17.48 -12.85
CA MET A 255 -6.36 -17.55 -12.72
C MET A 255 -5.75 -18.50 -13.75
N ALA A 256 -6.32 -19.70 -13.90
CA ALA A 256 -5.83 -20.69 -14.85
C ALA A 256 -5.93 -20.25 -16.32
N LYS A 257 -6.91 -19.40 -16.63
CA LYS A 257 -7.09 -18.82 -17.97
C LYS A 257 -6.17 -17.62 -18.24
N GLY A 258 -5.57 -17.03 -17.20
CA GLY A 258 -4.81 -15.77 -17.31
C GLY A 258 -5.70 -14.52 -17.37
N ASP A 259 -6.96 -14.62 -16.93
CA ASP A 259 -7.93 -13.52 -16.93
C ASP A 259 -7.75 -12.57 -15.73
N LEU A 260 -6.93 -12.95 -14.71
CA LEU A 260 -6.61 -12.09 -13.58
C LEU A 260 -5.35 -11.27 -13.88
N MET A 261 -5.48 -9.96 -13.80
CA MET A 261 -4.39 -9.03 -14.08
C MET A 261 -3.85 -8.39 -12.80
N GLY A 262 -2.56 -8.07 -12.85
CA GLY A 262 -1.86 -7.40 -11.76
C GLY A 262 -1.50 -8.31 -10.59
N SER A 263 -0.30 -8.13 -10.07
CA SER A 263 0.21 -8.89 -8.92
C SER A 263 -0.64 -8.63 -7.66
N GLY A 264 -1.17 -7.41 -7.48
CA GLY A 264 -2.04 -7.07 -6.35
C GLY A 264 -3.33 -7.85 -6.32
N THR A 265 -3.97 -8.01 -7.47
CA THR A 265 -5.16 -8.86 -7.62
C THR A 265 -4.86 -10.30 -7.22
N LEU A 266 -3.76 -10.86 -7.72
CA LEU A 266 -3.37 -12.24 -7.42
C LEU A 266 -3.04 -12.43 -5.94
N VAL A 267 -2.24 -11.55 -5.34
CA VAL A 267 -1.85 -11.65 -3.92
C VAL A 267 -3.08 -11.54 -3.01
N ALA A 268 -3.96 -10.58 -3.27
CA ALA A 268 -5.17 -10.39 -2.48
C ALA A 268 -6.12 -11.59 -2.57
N LEU A 269 -6.40 -12.07 -3.78
CA LEU A 269 -7.30 -13.22 -3.99
C LEU A 269 -6.72 -14.51 -3.42
N LEU A 270 -5.43 -14.76 -3.56
CA LEU A 270 -4.76 -15.91 -2.94
C LEU A 270 -4.80 -15.84 -1.41
N HIS A 271 -4.60 -14.63 -0.83
CA HIS A 271 -4.76 -14.42 0.61
C HIS A 271 -6.19 -14.78 1.07
N VAL A 272 -7.21 -14.28 0.37
CA VAL A 272 -8.61 -14.57 0.68
C VAL A 272 -8.90 -16.08 0.60
N LEU A 273 -8.46 -16.74 -0.48
CA LEU A 273 -8.68 -18.17 -0.68
C LEU A 273 -7.96 -19.03 0.37
N ALA A 274 -6.72 -18.69 0.74
CA ALA A 274 -5.95 -19.40 1.75
C ALA A 274 -6.55 -19.31 3.15
N ASN A 275 -7.27 -18.23 3.45
CA ASN A 275 -7.89 -17.98 4.75
C ASN A 275 -9.39 -18.34 4.80
N ARG A 276 -9.94 -18.93 3.75
CA ARG A 276 -11.32 -19.47 3.74
C ARG A 276 -11.48 -20.56 4.79
N GLY A 277 -12.39 -20.38 5.71
CA GLY A 277 -12.70 -21.39 6.73
C GLY A 277 -11.80 -21.38 7.97
N THR A 278 -10.88 -20.43 8.10
CA THR A 278 -10.15 -20.19 9.35
C THR A 278 -11.01 -19.32 10.27
N PRO A 279 -11.59 -19.85 11.36
CA PRO A 279 -12.36 -19.04 12.30
C PRO A 279 -11.39 -18.04 12.96
N GLY A 280 -11.57 -16.75 12.70
CA GLY A 280 -10.78 -15.68 13.36
C GLY A 280 -9.92 -14.81 12.47
N ALA A 281 -9.76 -15.08 11.17
CA ALA A 281 -9.00 -14.19 10.27
C ALA A 281 -9.78 -12.91 9.88
N THR A 282 -11.06 -12.82 10.26
CA THR A 282 -11.94 -11.69 9.86
C THR A 282 -12.74 -11.11 11.03
N ALA A 283 -12.33 -11.35 12.27
CA ALA A 283 -13.02 -10.80 13.44
C ALA A 283 -12.01 -10.28 14.49
N ALA A 284 -11.32 -9.20 14.16
CA ALA A 284 -10.87 -8.27 15.18
C ALA A 284 -11.94 -7.16 15.24
N ARG A 285 -12.92 -7.36 16.16
CA ARG A 285 -13.91 -6.34 16.53
C ARG A 285 -13.23 -5.12 17.12
#